data_0e0da3af14d67041768e3f9017b022ed
#
_entry.id   0e0da3af14d67041768e3f9017b022ed
#
_cell.length_a   1.000
_cell.length_b   1.000
_cell.length_c   1.000
_cell.angle_alpha   90.00
_cell.angle_beta   90.00
_cell.angle_gamma   90.00
#
_symmetry.space_group_name_H-M   'P 1'
#
loop_
_entity.id
_entity.type
_entity.pdbx_description
1 polymer ?
#
loop_
_entity_poly.entity_id
_entity_poly.type
_entity_poly.pdbx_seq_one_letter_code
_entity_poly.pdbx_strand_id
1 'polypeptide(L)' 'MAHVENDLARIKGIGPKYAELLDSIGVDSVKELRHRNPENLKAMIETRHGPVIGLSLAECEDWVNQAKALDV' A
#
# COMPACT_ATOMS: atom_id res chain seq x y z
N MET A 1 -1.98 16.04 14.60
CA MET A 1 -1.22 14.83 14.56
C MET A 1 -1.72 13.92 13.46
N ALA A 2 -0.84 13.56 12.58
CA ALA A 2 -1.22 12.66 11.51
C ALA A 2 -1.44 11.28 12.09
N HIS A 3 -2.62 10.79 11.91
CA HIS A 3 -2.97 9.49 12.44
C HIS A 3 -3.75 8.74 11.37
N VAL A 4 -3.12 7.72 10.84
CA VAL A 4 -3.76 6.93 9.81
C VAL A 4 -4.51 5.79 10.45
N GLU A 5 -5.82 5.94 10.47
CA GLU A 5 -6.68 4.88 10.97
C GLU A 5 -7.29 4.19 9.77
N ASN A 6 -6.53 3.28 9.21
CA ASN A 6 -7.03 2.49 8.10
C ASN A 6 -6.73 1.02 8.39
N ASP A 7 -7.28 0.16 7.56
CA ASP A 7 -7.12 -1.26 7.75
C ASP A 7 -5.94 -1.84 6.98
N LEU A 8 -5.07 -0.99 6.45
CA LEU A 8 -3.90 -1.45 5.73
C LEU A 8 -2.95 -2.26 6.60
N ALA A 9 -2.95 -1.98 7.89
CA ALA A 9 -2.11 -2.74 8.82
C ALA A 9 -2.50 -4.22 8.89
N ARG A 10 -3.68 -4.58 8.40
CA ARG A 10 -4.11 -5.97 8.31
C ARG A 10 -3.31 -6.73 7.25
N ILE A 11 -2.67 -6.01 6.36
CA ILE A 11 -1.85 -6.62 5.33
C ILE A 11 -0.47 -6.91 5.92
N LYS A 12 -0.06 -8.16 5.82
CA LYS A 12 1.25 -8.55 6.31
C LYS A 12 2.33 -7.87 5.48
N GLY A 13 3.22 -7.18 6.14
CA GLY A 13 4.28 -6.44 5.48
C GLY A 13 4.02 -4.95 5.35
N ILE A 14 2.81 -4.50 5.62
CA ILE A 14 2.51 -3.07 5.65
C ILE A 14 2.55 -2.60 7.09
N GLY A 15 3.63 -1.91 7.43
CA GLY A 15 3.74 -1.25 8.72
C GLY A 15 3.26 0.19 8.62
N PRO A 16 3.40 0.96 9.72
CA PRO A 16 2.95 2.36 9.73
C PRO A 16 3.56 3.20 8.62
N LYS A 17 4.83 2.97 8.30
CA LYS A 17 5.52 3.73 7.26
C LYS A 17 4.90 3.49 5.90
N TYR A 18 4.68 2.24 5.54
CA TYR A 18 4.09 1.92 4.25
C TYR A 18 2.63 2.32 4.20
N ALA A 19 1.93 2.23 5.32
CA ALA A 19 0.55 2.69 5.37
C ALA A 19 0.46 4.18 5.06
N GLU A 20 1.40 4.97 5.59
CA GLU A 20 1.44 6.40 5.29
C GLU A 20 1.77 6.67 3.83
N LEU A 21 2.71 5.91 3.27
CA LEU A 21 3.06 6.08 1.86
C LEU A 21 1.87 5.79 0.97
N LEU A 22 1.14 4.73 1.27
CA LEU A 22 -0.04 4.36 0.50
C LEU A 22 -1.14 5.39 0.65
N ASP A 23 -1.34 5.86 1.87
CA ASP A 23 -2.35 6.88 2.14
C ASP A 23 -2.10 8.14 1.32
N SER A 24 -0.82 8.51 1.18
CA SER A 24 -0.45 9.74 0.47
C SER A 24 -0.75 9.67 -1.02
N ILE A 25 -0.90 8.48 -1.57
CA ILE A 25 -1.24 8.32 -2.98
C ILE A 25 -2.70 7.90 -3.17
N GLY A 26 -3.51 8.04 -2.13
CA GLY A 26 -4.94 7.77 -2.23
C GLY A 26 -5.37 6.37 -1.88
N VAL A 27 -4.44 5.54 -1.40
CA VAL A 27 -4.74 4.17 -1.00
C VAL A 27 -4.78 4.13 0.52
N ASP A 28 -5.95 4.32 1.08
CA ASP A 28 -6.11 4.43 2.52
C ASP A 28 -6.91 3.28 3.15
N SER A 29 -7.14 2.22 2.40
CA SER A 29 -7.88 1.08 2.93
C SER A 29 -7.55 -0.17 2.12
N VAL A 30 -7.83 -1.33 2.70
CA VAL A 30 -7.68 -2.60 2.00
C VAL A 30 -8.58 -2.64 0.77
N LYS A 31 -9.76 -2.06 0.88
CA LYS A 31 -10.70 -2.01 -0.22
C LYS A 31 -10.13 -1.24 -1.41
N GLU A 32 -9.44 -0.14 -1.15
CA GLU A 32 -8.78 0.62 -2.20
C GLU A 32 -7.59 -0.15 -2.77
N LEU A 33 -6.81 -0.78 -1.89
CA LEU A 33 -5.61 -1.49 -2.29
C LEU A 33 -5.92 -2.63 -3.23
N ARG A 34 -7.00 -3.36 -3.00
CA ARG A 34 -7.35 -4.52 -3.81
C ARG A 34 -7.66 -4.17 -5.26
N HIS A 35 -7.97 -2.90 -5.52
CA HIS A 35 -8.29 -2.44 -6.87
C HIS A 35 -7.09 -1.86 -7.60
N ARG A 36 -5.93 -1.84 -6.95
CA ARG A 36 -4.75 -1.23 -7.53
C ARG A 36 -3.90 -2.26 -8.29
N ASN A 37 -3.29 -1.79 -9.35
CA ASN A 37 -2.31 -2.58 -10.09
C ASN A 37 -0.97 -2.45 -9.36
N PRO A 38 -0.27 -3.56 -9.04
CA PRO A 38 0.98 -3.48 -8.30
C PRO A 38 2.04 -2.60 -8.97
N GLU A 39 2.16 -2.67 -10.28
CA GLU A 39 3.13 -1.85 -11.00
C GLU A 39 2.79 -0.37 -10.89
N ASN A 40 1.52 -0.03 -11.07
CA ASN A 40 1.09 1.35 -10.93
C ASN A 40 1.23 1.83 -9.50
N LEU A 41 0.95 0.96 -8.55
CA LEU A 41 1.08 1.30 -7.14
C LEU A 41 2.52 1.69 -6.81
N LYS A 42 3.47 0.87 -7.23
CA LYS A 42 4.87 1.15 -7.01
C LYS A 42 5.29 2.44 -7.71
N ALA A 43 4.86 2.61 -8.96
CA ALA A 43 5.18 3.80 -9.73
C ALA A 43 4.64 5.07 -9.08
N MET A 44 3.43 5.02 -8.56
CA MET A 44 2.82 6.17 -7.90
C MET A 44 3.58 6.54 -6.64
N ILE A 45 3.99 5.55 -5.86
CA ILE A 45 4.77 5.80 -4.66
C ILE A 45 6.10 6.45 -5.02
N GLU A 46 6.78 5.91 -6.03
CA GLU A 46 8.08 6.44 -6.43
C GLU A 46 7.98 7.82 -7.06
N THR A 47 6.90 8.07 -7.78
CA THR A 47 6.69 9.38 -8.37
C THR A 47 6.50 10.43 -7.29
N ARG A 48 5.81 10.08 -6.22
CA ARG A 48 5.53 11.03 -5.15
C ARG A 48 6.67 11.17 -4.16
N HIS A 49 7.33 10.07 -3.82
CA HIS A 49 8.33 10.06 -2.74
C HIS A 49 9.74 9.78 -3.21
N GLY A 50 9.92 9.47 -4.48
CA GLY A 50 11.22 9.02 -4.98
C GLY A 50 11.44 7.55 -4.65
N PRO A 51 12.64 7.05 -4.96
CA PRO A 51 12.94 5.64 -4.68
C PRO A 51 12.80 5.32 -3.19
N VAL A 52 12.10 4.26 -2.88
CA VAL A 52 11.88 3.81 -1.51
C VAL A 52 12.69 2.53 -1.30
N ILE A 53 13.67 2.60 -0.40
CA ILE A 53 14.53 1.46 -0.11
C ILE A 53 13.67 0.34 0.50
N GLY A 54 13.82 -0.86 -0.05
CA GLY A 54 13.08 -2.01 0.45
C GLY A 54 11.76 -2.26 -0.24
N LEU A 55 11.28 -1.29 -1.00
CA LEU A 55 10.03 -1.46 -1.74
C LEU A 55 10.32 -2.13 -3.07
N SER A 56 9.65 -3.24 -3.34
CA SER A 56 9.82 -3.96 -4.59
C SER A 56 8.46 -4.26 -5.20
N LEU A 57 8.48 -4.60 -6.49
CA LEU A 57 7.25 -4.97 -7.17
C LEU A 57 6.63 -6.22 -6.53
N ALA A 58 7.48 -7.16 -6.11
CA ALA A 58 7.00 -8.37 -5.46
C ALA A 58 6.22 -8.06 -4.19
N GLU A 59 6.68 -7.09 -3.42
CA GLU A 59 5.98 -6.68 -2.22
C GLU A 59 4.63 -6.06 -2.56
N CYS A 60 4.61 -5.19 -3.55
CA CYS A 60 3.35 -4.58 -3.96
C CYS A 60 2.36 -5.63 -4.45
N GLU A 61 2.84 -6.62 -5.19
CA GLU A 61 2.00 -7.71 -5.64
C GLU A 61 1.44 -8.49 -4.46
N ASP A 62 2.29 -8.74 -3.47
CA ASP A 62 1.86 -9.48 -2.30
C ASP A 62 0.79 -8.71 -1.53
N TRP A 63 0.98 -7.41 -1.37
CA TRP A 63 0.00 -6.57 -0.69
C TRP A 63 -1.35 -6.61 -1.39
N VAL A 64 -1.35 -6.46 -2.71
CA VAL A 64 -2.60 -6.47 -3.47
C VAL A 64 -3.26 -7.84 -3.40
N ASN A 65 -2.47 -8.91 -3.49
CA ASN A 65 -3.00 -10.26 -3.40
C ASN A 65 -3.62 -10.52 -2.03
N GLN A 66 -2.98 -10.06 -0.97
CA GLN A 66 -3.54 -10.20 0.38
C GLN A 66 -4.84 -9.42 0.49
N ALA A 67 -4.87 -8.22 -0.08
CA ALA A 67 -6.06 -7.39 -0.04
C ALA A 67 -7.23 -8.07 -0.73
N LYS A 68 -6.95 -8.73 -1.85
CA LYS A 68 -7.98 -9.46 -2.57
C LYS A 68 -8.48 -10.67 -1.78
N ALA A 69 -7.63 -11.24 -0.95
CA ALA A 69 -7.99 -12.39 -0.14
C ALA A 69 -8.79 -12.01 1.10
N LEU A 70 -8.69 -10.76 1.52
CA LEU A 70 -9.44 -10.29 2.66
C LEU A 70 -10.88 -9.96 2.25
N ASP A 71 -11.81 -10.33 3.11
CA ASP A 71 -13.22 -10.08 2.88
C ASP A 71 -13.57 -8.72 3.48
N VAL A 72 -13.57 -7.71 2.65
CA VAL A 72 -13.85 -6.33 3.09
C VAL A 72 -14.97 -5.72 2.27
#